data_114b05bc630d4d1803d25d122a41f4da
#
_entry.id   114b05bc630d4d1803d25d122a41f4da
#
_cell.length_a   1.000
_cell.length_b   1.000
_cell.length_c   1.000
_cell.angle_alpha   90.00
_cell.angle_beta   90.00
_cell.angle_gamma   90.00
#
_symmetry.space_group_name_H-M   'P 1'
#
loop_
_entity.id
_entity.type
_entity.pdbx_description
1 polymer ?
#
loop_
_entity_poly.entity_id
_entity_poly.type
_entity_poly.pdbx_seq_one_letter_code
_entity_poly.pdbx_strand_id
1 'polypeptide(L)'
;MSEGIREIHIDDYNGIYALWSRTPGMGLSDADNEQNIKNFLARNKGMSFCYEEDSKIIGTIMCGHDGRRGYIYHVTVAEECRGRGIGRHLVDKSLQKLKENGINKCHLFVFADNIIGNIFWESLGWTKREDIFVYSKSI
;
A
#
# COMPACT_ATOMS: atom_id res chain seq x y z
N MET A 1 9.76 -19.33 12.54
CA MET A 1 8.45 -18.88 12.06
C MET A 1 8.37 -17.36 12.24
N SER A 2 8.12 -16.64 11.17
CA SER A 2 8.07 -15.20 11.29
C SER A 2 6.62 -14.71 11.24
N GLU A 3 6.30 -13.79 12.13
CA GLU A 3 5.02 -13.13 12.18
C GLU A 3 5.23 -11.65 12.36
N GLY A 4 4.40 -10.87 11.70
CA GLY A 4 4.42 -9.43 11.85
C GLY A 4 4.87 -8.70 10.61
N ILE A 5 5.15 -7.43 10.80
CA ILE A 5 5.47 -6.51 9.72
C ILE A 5 6.96 -6.61 9.38
N ARG A 6 7.25 -6.71 8.07
CA ARG A 6 8.60 -6.61 7.55
C ARG A 6 8.60 -5.93 6.20
N GLU A 7 9.77 -5.49 5.76
CA GLU A 7 9.91 -4.86 4.45
C GLU A 7 9.62 -5.86 3.33
N ILE A 8 8.96 -5.38 2.27
CA ILE A 8 8.73 -6.19 1.07
C ILE A 8 10.01 -6.26 0.25
N HIS A 9 10.37 -7.46 -0.19
CA HIS A 9 11.45 -7.70 -1.15
C HIS A 9 10.87 -8.23 -2.45
N ILE A 10 11.63 -8.09 -3.54
CA ILE A 10 11.12 -8.57 -4.83
C ILE A 10 10.85 -10.08 -4.83
N ASP A 11 11.53 -10.84 -3.99
CA ASP A 11 11.27 -12.27 -3.83
C ASP A 11 9.87 -12.57 -3.32
N ASP A 12 9.20 -11.57 -2.75
CA ASP A 12 7.82 -11.68 -2.28
C ASP A 12 6.79 -11.51 -3.38
N TYR A 13 7.24 -11.23 -4.61
CA TYR A 13 6.32 -10.78 -5.67
C TYR A 13 5.14 -11.72 -5.89
N ASN A 14 5.40 -13.03 -5.96
CA ASN A 14 4.30 -13.98 -6.21
C ASN A 14 3.27 -13.94 -5.08
N GLY A 15 3.72 -13.83 -3.85
CA GLY A 15 2.83 -13.77 -2.67
C GLY A 15 2.01 -12.50 -2.62
N ILE A 16 2.64 -11.35 -2.85
CA ILE A 16 1.92 -10.07 -2.81
C ILE A 16 0.96 -9.96 -4.00
N TYR A 17 1.37 -10.40 -5.19
CA TYR A 17 0.50 -10.34 -6.36
C TYR A 17 -0.71 -11.27 -6.21
N ALA A 18 -0.51 -12.44 -5.62
CA ALA A 18 -1.61 -13.36 -5.35
C ALA A 18 -2.64 -12.72 -4.42
N LEU A 19 -2.18 -12.03 -3.37
CA LEU A 19 -3.07 -11.32 -2.45
C LEU A 19 -3.81 -10.19 -3.17
N TRP A 20 -3.11 -9.40 -3.97
CA TRP A 20 -3.72 -8.31 -4.73
C TRP A 20 -4.78 -8.82 -5.71
N SER A 21 -4.50 -9.94 -6.38
CA SER A 21 -5.38 -10.49 -7.42
C SER A 21 -6.74 -10.93 -6.86
N ARG A 22 -6.80 -11.29 -5.58
CA ARG A 22 -8.05 -11.71 -4.93
C ARG A 22 -8.69 -10.60 -4.10
N THR A 23 -8.15 -9.37 -4.19
CA THR A 23 -8.67 -8.23 -3.44
C THR A 23 -9.48 -7.33 -4.37
N PRO A 24 -10.81 -7.22 -4.20
CA PRO A 24 -11.63 -6.32 -5.01
C PRO A 24 -11.19 -4.87 -4.85
N GLY A 25 -11.23 -4.10 -5.94
CA GLY A 25 -10.90 -2.68 -5.93
C GLY A 25 -9.41 -2.37 -5.92
N MET A 26 -8.55 -3.36 -6.16
CA MET A 26 -7.11 -3.16 -6.13
C MET A 26 -6.59 -2.34 -7.33
N GLY A 27 -7.25 -2.46 -8.50
CA GLY A 27 -6.87 -1.65 -9.66
C GLY A 27 -5.53 -2.03 -10.27
N LEU A 28 -5.29 -3.33 -10.42
CA LEU A 28 -4.03 -3.81 -10.99
C LEU A 28 -3.88 -3.43 -12.47
N SER A 29 -2.66 -3.13 -12.87
CA SER A 29 -2.32 -2.75 -14.23
C SER A 29 -0.90 -3.25 -14.57
N ASP A 30 -0.39 -2.84 -15.73
CA ASP A 30 0.99 -3.16 -16.13
C ASP A 30 2.03 -2.54 -15.18
N ALA A 31 1.64 -1.49 -14.45
CA ALA A 31 2.51 -0.90 -13.43
C ALA A 31 2.82 -1.89 -12.30
N ASP A 32 2.06 -2.96 -12.19
CA ASP A 32 2.19 -3.95 -11.12
C ASP A 32 2.86 -5.25 -11.58
N ASN A 33 3.44 -5.28 -12.80
CA ASN A 33 4.21 -6.44 -13.22
C ASN A 33 5.51 -6.53 -12.40
N GLU A 34 6.16 -7.69 -12.48
CA GLU A 34 7.30 -7.97 -11.62
C GLU A 34 8.44 -6.95 -11.79
N GLN A 35 8.75 -6.58 -13.04
CA GLN A 35 9.83 -5.63 -13.29
C GLN A 35 9.50 -4.25 -12.72
N ASN A 36 8.26 -3.80 -12.89
CA ASN A 36 7.86 -2.48 -12.41
C ASN A 36 7.81 -2.43 -10.88
N ILE A 37 7.38 -3.50 -10.24
CA ILE A 37 7.42 -3.58 -8.77
C ILE A 37 8.87 -3.59 -8.28
N LYS A 38 9.75 -4.33 -8.95
CA LYS A 38 11.17 -4.35 -8.61
C LYS A 38 11.76 -2.93 -8.67
N ASN A 39 11.46 -2.20 -9.74
CA ASN A 39 11.92 -0.83 -9.90
C ASN A 39 11.38 0.08 -8.81
N PHE A 40 10.10 -0.06 -8.47
CA PHE A 40 9.47 0.74 -7.43
C PHE A 40 10.12 0.50 -6.08
N LEU A 41 10.34 -0.75 -5.71
CA LEU A 41 10.96 -1.10 -4.43
C LEU A 41 12.40 -0.59 -4.35
N ALA A 42 13.13 -0.65 -5.46
CA ALA A 42 14.51 -0.16 -5.50
C ALA A 42 14.56 1.36 -5.36
N ARG A 43 13.62 2.07 -6.00
CA ARG A 43 13.54 3.53 -5.93
C ARG A 43 13.13 4.01 -4.53
N ASN A 44 12.28 3.26 -3.85
CA ASN A 44 11.69 3.66 -2.57
C ASN A 44 12.04 2.64 -1.47
N LYS A 45 13.34 2.43 -1.24
CA LYS A 45 13.80 1.45 -0.26
C LYS A 45 13.30 1.77 1.14
N GLY A 46 12.89 0.74 1.86
CA GLY A 46 12.49 0.87 3.24
C GLY A 46 11.11 1.46 3.47
N MET A 47 10.30 1.60 2.42
CA MET A 47 9.01 2.27 2.49
C MET A 47 7.82 1.33 2.42
N SER A 48 7.98 0.16 1.78
CA SER A 48 6.89 -0.77 1.54
C SER A 48 7.02 -1.98 2.45
N PHE A 49 5.88 -2.43 3.00
CA PHE A 49 5.88 -3.47 4.03
C PHE A 49 4.82 -4.51 3.74
N CYS A 50 5.04 -5.70 4.28
CA CYS A 50 4.03 -6.74 4.31
C CYS A 50 3.86 -7.24 5.73
N TYR A 51 2.72 -7.87 5.98
CA TYR A 51 2.48 -8.60 7.21
C TYR A 51 2.51 -10.08 6.90
N GLU A 52 3.40 -10.79 7.56
CA GLU A 52 3.58 -12.22 7.34
C GLU A 52 3.15 -13.01 8.56
N GLU A 53 2.43 -14.12 8.33
CA GLU A 53 1.94 -15.00 9.36
C GLU A 53 1.96 -16.42 8.80
N ASP A 54 2.61 -17.34 9.53
CA ASP A 54 2.75 -18.74 9.11
C ASP A 54 3.31 -18.85 7.69
N SER A 55 4.34 -18.06 7.40
CA SER A 55 5.01 -18.02 6.10
C SER A 55 4.12 -17.56 4.94
N LYS A 56 2.98 -16.93 5.27
CA LYS A 56 2.07 -16.36 4.26
C LYS A 56 1.99 -14.86 4.40
N ILE A 57 1.98 -14.18 3.28
CA ILE A 57 1.75 -12.73 3.26
C ILE A 57 0.25 -12.51 3.29
N ILE A 58 -0.22 -11.89 4.38
CA ILE A 58 -1.64 -11.63 4.61
C ILE A 58 -1.99 -10.14 4.57
N GLY A 59 -1.00 -9.28 4.41
CA GLY A 59 -1.23 -7.85 4.27
C GLY A 59 -0.08 -7.18 3.55
N THR A 60 -0.36 -6.09 2.86
CA THR A 60 0.66 -5.30 2.15
C THR A 60 0.38 -3.82 2.24
N ILE A 61 1.43 -3.03 2.08
CA ILE A 61 1.37 -1.61 1.77
C ILE A 61 2.54 -1.28 0.87
N MET A 62 2.24 -0.58 -0.23
CA MET A 62 3.27 -0.02 -1.11
C MET A 62 3.36 1.47 -0.82
N CYS A 63 4.55 1.98 -0.64
CA CYS A 63 4.75 3.38 -0.30
C CYS A 63 5.99 3.93 -0.98
N GLY A 64 5.90 5.17 -1.42
CA GLY A 64 7.03 5.87 -2.00
C GLY A 64 6.85 7.37 -1.88
N HIS A 65 7.84 8.12 -2.34
CA HIS A 65 7.75 9.59 -2.36
C HIS A 65 8.56 10.14 -3.52
N ASP A 66 8.24 11.37 -3.87
CA ASP A 66 8.92 12.10 -4.95
C ASP A 66 9.95 13.11 -4.42
N GLY A 67 10.33 13.02 -3.15
CA GLY A 67 11.19 13.97 -2.47
C GLY A 67 10.42 15.09 -1.78
N ARG A 68 9.11 15.21 -2.03
CA ARG A 68 8.27 16.28 -1.47
C ARG A 68 7.01 15.74 -0.81
N ARG A 69 6.33 14.78 -1.44
CA ARG A 69 5.07 14.20 -0.97
C ARG A 69 5.16 12.68 -1.05
N GLY A 70 4.50 12.01 -0.12
CA GLY A 70 4.40 10.56 -0.12
C GLY A 70 3.16 10.08 -0.84
N TYR A 71 3.19 8.82 -1.28
CA TYR A 71 2.07 8.17 -1.94
C TYR A 71 1.99 6.73 -1.47
N ILE A 72 0.78 6.30 -1.16
CA ILE A 72 0.50 4.93 -0.71
C ILE A 72 -0.32 4.21 -1.78
N TYR A 73 0.04 2.97 -2.04
CA TYR A 73 -0.63 2.10 -3.01
C TYR A 73 -0.87 0.74 -2.39
N HIS A 74 -1.90 0.05 -2.89
CA HIS A 74 -2.12 -1.38 -2.63
C HIS A 74 -2.07 -1.76 -1.15
N VAL A 75 -2.80 -1.01 -0.33
CA VAL A 75 -3.02 -1.41 1.06
C VAL A 75 -4.12 -2.46 1.06
N THR A 76 -3.79 -3.65 1.50
CA THR A 76 -4.79 -4.71 1.61
C THR A 76 -4.44 -5.65 2.74
N VAL A 77 -5.48 -6.27 3.30
CA VAL A 77 -5.36 -7.34 4.27
C VAL A 77 -6.27 -8.47 3.79
N ALA A 78 -5.78 -9.69 3.85
CA ALA A 78 -6.57 -10.86 3.48
C ALA A 78 -7.89 -10.83 4.22
N GLU A 79 -8.99 -11.14 3.52
CA GLU A 79 -10.34 -10.99 4.06
C GLU A 79 -10.49 -11.69 5.41
N GLU A 80 -9.99 -12.92 5.51
CA GLU A 80 -10.08 -13.72 6.73
C GLU A 80 -9.23 -13.20 7.89
N CYS A 81 -8.35 -12.23 7.62
CA CYS A 81 -7.46 -11.66 8.64
C CYS A 81 -7.84 -10.23 9.04
N ARG A 82 -8.94 -9.71 8.52
CA ARG A 82 -9.38 -8.34 8.80
C ARG A 82 -9.92 -8.21 10.22
N GLY A 83 -9.98 -6.96 10.71
CA GLY A 83 -10.47 -6.68 12.05
C GLY A 83 -9.44 -6.87 13.16
N ARG A 84 -8.17 -7.06 12.80
CA ARG A 84 -7.07 -7.27 13.75
C ARG A 84 -6.13 -6.07 13.85
N GLY A 85 -6.42 -4.98 13.13
CA GLY A 85 -5.57 -3.79 13.12
C GLY A 85 -4.35 -3.88 12.23
N ILE A 86 -4.25 -4.91 11.39
CA ILE A 86 -3.08 -5.12 10.51
C ILE A 86 -2.93 -3.98 9.51
N GLY A 87 -4.03 -3.58 8.85
CA GLY A 87 -4.00 -2.48 7.89
C GLY A 87 -3.53 -1.18 8.52
N ARG A 88 -4.02 -0.87 9.70
CA ARG A 88 -3.60 0.32 10.44
C ARG A 88 -2.11 0.28 10.77
N HIS A 89 -1.61 -0.86 11.24
CA HIS A 89 -0.19 -1.04 11.54
C HIS A 89 0.67 -0.82 10.29
N LEU A 90 0.25 -1.35 9.14
CA LEU A 90 0.97 -1.17 7.88
C LEU A 90 1.03 0.31 7.49
N VAL A 91 -0.10 1.00 7.58
CA VAL A 91 -0.17 2.44 7.27
C VAL A 91 0.74 3.22 8.21
N ASP A 92 0.66 2.98 9.51
CA ASP A 92 1.48 3.68 10.50
C ASP A 92 2.96 3.48 10.23
N LYS A 93 3.35 2.27 9.84
CA LYS A 93 4.75 1.96 9.55
C LYS A 93 5.28 2.77 8.37
N SER A 94 4.53 2.81 7.28
CA SER A 94 4.95 3.58 6.10
C SER A 94 4.95 5.08 6.37
N LEU A 95 3.96 5.60 7.09
CA LEU A 95 3.92 7.01 7.46
C LEU A 95 5.11 7.38 8.32
N GLN A 96 5.51 6.50 9.25
CA GLN A 96 6.70 6.73 10.06
C GLN A 96 7.95 6.85 9.20
N LYS A 97 8.09 5.96 8.20
CA LYS A 97 9.24 5.99 7.29
C LYS A 97 9.27 7.25 6.45
N LEU A 98 8.10 7.68 5.98
CA LEU A 98 8.01 8.95 5.26
C LEU A 98 8.45 10.12 6.14
N LYS A 99 7.99 10.15 7.37
CA LYS A 99 8.37 11.20 8.31
C LYS A 99 9.88 11.21 8.56
N GLU A 100 10.49 10.05 8.72
CA GLU A 100 11.93 9.93 8.89
C GLU A 100 12.71 10.47 7.68
N ASN A 101 12.08 10.48 6.51
CA ASN A 101 12.67 11.00 5.28
C ASN A 101 12.28 12.47 5.01
N GLY A 102 11.69 13.15 5.98
CA GLY A 102 11.35 14.56 5.85
C GLY A 102 10.06 14.84 5.08
N ILE A 103 9.26 13.82 4.83
CA ILE A 103 8.01 13.95 4.11
C ILE A 103 6.89 14.17 5.12
N ASN A 104 6.16 15.28 4.97
CA ASN A 104 5.13 15.65 5.96
C ASN A 104 3.70 15.55 5.44
N LYS A 105 3.50 15.01 4.23
CA LYS A 105 2.15 14.84 3.68
C LYS A 105 2.14 13.67 2.72
N CYS A 106 1.09 12.86 2.81
CA CYS A 106 0.94 11.66 2.00
C CYS A 106 -0.42 11.66 1.32
N HIS A 107 -0.47 11.18 0.10
CA HIS A 107 -1.68 11.06 -0.69
C HIS A 107 -1.88 9.61 -1.11
N LEU A 108 -3.12 9.27 -1.45
CA LEU A 108 -3.44 7.98 -2.05
C LEU A 108 -4.64 8.13 -2.98
N PHE A 109 -4.82 7.13 -3.84
CA PHE A 109 -5.96 7.06 -4.73
C PHE A 109 -6.81 5.86 -4.33
N VAL A 110 -8.12 6.07 -4.25
CA VAL A 110 -9.07 5.00 -3.99
C VAL A 110 -10.25 5.19 -4.93
N PHE A 111 -10.71 4.09 -5.53
CA PHE A 111 -11.86 4.18 -6.42
C PHE A 111 -13.07 4.71 -5.66
N ALA A 112 -13.85 5.57 -6.32
CA ALA A 112 -15.00 6.19 -5.69
C ALA A 112 -16.04 5.17 -5.23
N ASP A 113 -16.17 4.05 -5.94
CA ASP A 113 -17.12 2.99 -5.62
C ASP A 113 -16.54 1.92 -4.69
N ASN A 114 -15.31 2.07 -4.23
CA ASN A 114 -14.72 1.17 -3.24
C ASN A 114 -15.17 1.60 -1.85
N ILE A 115 -16.36 1.16 -1.45
CA ILE A 115 -16.98 1.59 -0.19
C ILE A 115 -16.12 1.18 1.01
N ILE A 116 -15.64 -0.05 1.03
CA ILE A 116 -14.82 -0.57 2.14
C ILE A 116 -13.53 0.25 2.27
N GLY A 117 -12.87 0.52 1.15
CA GLY A 117 -11.64 1.31 1.15
C GLY A 117 -11.87 2.72 1.64
N ASN A 118 -12.94 3.37 1.18
CA ASN A 118 -13.25 4.73 1.62
C ASN A 118 -13.54 4.80 3.11
N ILE A 119 -14.29 3.84 3.65
CA ILE A 119 -14.57 3.77 5.09
C ILE A 119 -13.27 3.58 5.86
N PHE A 120 -12.39 2.70 5.38
CA PHE A 120 -11.11 2.45 6.04
C PHE A 120 -10.29 3.74 6.18
N TRP A 121 -10.10 4.48 5.09
CA TRP A 121 -9.28 5.69 5.11
C TRP A 121 -9.90 6.77 5.97
N GLU A 122 -11.21 6.96 5.90
CA GLU A 122 -11.89 7.92 6.75
C GLU A 122 -11.76 7.56 8.23
N SER A 123 -11.84 6.26 8.56
CA SER A 123 -11.69 5.81 9.93
C SER A 123 -10.30 6.07 10.51
N LEU A 124 -9.29 6.16 9.65
CA LEU A 124 -7.92 6.47 10.07
C LEU A 124 -7.62 7.97 10.09
N GLY A 125 -8.63 8.80 9.83
CA GLY A 125 -8.47 10.25 9.89
C GLY A 125 -7.96 10.90 8.60
N TRP A 126 -7.96 10.17 7.49
CA TRP A 126 -7.57 10.75 6.21
C TRP A 126 -8.70 11.60 5.66
N THR A 127 -8.35 12.71 5.02
CA THR A 127 -9.31 13.68 4.49
C THR A 127 -9.53 13.43 2.99
N LYS A 128 -10.77 13.16 2.62
CA LYS A 128 -11.14 13.07 1.22
C LYS A 128 -11.09 14.47 0.59
N ARG A 129 -10.30 14.61 -0.47
CA ARG A 129 -10.15 15.88 -1.16
C ARG A 129 -11.22 16.01 -2.24
N GLU A 130 -12.00 17.06 -2.19
CA GLU A 130 -13.04 17.34 -3.17
C GLU A 130 -12.73 18.58 -4.01
N ASP A 131 -11.61 19.22 -3.70
CA ASP A 131 -11.16 20.46 -4.34
C ASP A 131 -10.15 20.21 -5.45
N ILE A 132 -9.78 18.96 -5.71
CA ILE A 132 -8.83 18.62 -6.78
C ILE A 132 -9.39 17.48 -7.62
N PHE A 133 -8.89 17.38 -8.85
CA PHE A 133 -9.18 16.27 -9.76
C PHE A 133 -7.88 15.60 -10.16
N VAL A 134 -7.96 14.33 -10.50
CA VAL A 134 -6.84 13.59 -11.04
C VAL A 134 -6.96 13.55 -12.56
N TYR A 135 -5.89 13.94 -13.25
CA TYR A 135 -5.81 13.84 -14.72
C TYR A 135 -4.78 12.79 -15.06
N SER A 136 -5.13 11.87 -15.94
CA SER A 136 -4.26 10.77 -16.34
C SER A 136 -4.12 10.72 -17.85
N LYS A 137 -2.94 10.37 -18.34
CA LYS A 137 -2.67 10.22 -19.77
C LYS A 137 -1.68 9.08 -19.96
N SER A 138 -2.02 8.17 -20.86
CA SER A 138 -1.08 7.10 -21.23
C SER A 138 0.01 7.66 -22.12
N ILE A 139 1.21 7.15 -21.94
CA ILE A 139 2.38 7.59 -22.69
C ILE A 139 3.12 6.42 -23.29
#